data_8610ce4b0b53b5fc4a615f6d6813452e
#
_entry.id   8610ce4b0b53b5fc4a615f6d6813452e
#
_cell.length_a   1.000
_cell.length_b   1.000
_cell.length_c   1.000
_cell.angle_alpha   90.00
_cell.angle_beta   90.00
_cell.angle_gamma   90.00
#
_symmetry.space_group_name_H-M   'P 1'
#
loop_
_entity.id
_entity.type
_entity.pdbx_description
1 polymer ?
#
loop_
_entity_poly.entity_id
_entity_poly.type
_entity_poly.pdbx_seq_one_letter_code
_entity_poly.pdbx_strand_id
1 'polypeptide(L)'
;SLKNLSTITFEARFNIESLNGNDNGNARINTVMGIEKKFLLRVDVHKGGSNDEERFLQLAADDKGSIRYEGSTKIETNKWYDVAVVLDNSKSGSERIALYVNGVRETLQLSNGTPDDLKEINLTSDFYISQSDGKRWLNGAISYARIWTKALSDQQISEQSGKLLSEDKDGMVANWLFNNGNGNTKTFVSLAGKSFEAEAANIVSSWKTDPILETSTPTE
;
A
#
# COMPACT_ATOMS: atom_id res chain seq x y z
N SER A 1 12.10 -16.43 -6.70
CA SER A 1 11.69 -16.78 -5.32
C SER A 1 11.05 -15.57 -4.68
N LEU A 2 9.98 -15.75 -3.91
CA LEU A 2 9.33 -14.69 -3.11
C LEU A 2 9.72 -14.82 -1.62
N LYS A 3 10.85 -15.46 -1.35
CA LYS A 3 11.44 -15.61 -0.01
C LYS A 3 12.74 -14.82 0.08
N ASN A 4 13.04 -14.35 1.28
CA ASN A 4 14.28 -13.67 1.64
C ASN A 4 14.56 -12.47 0.74
N LEU A 5 13.52 -11.63 0.54
CA LEU A 5 13.62 -10.43 -0.26
C LEU A 5 14.33 -9.33 0.52
N SER A 6 15.52 -8.97 0.09
CA SER A 6 16.29 -7.84 0.62
C SER A 6 15.84 -6.50 0.04
N THR A 7 15.12 -6.53 -1.07
CA THR A 7 14.52 -5.37 -1.71
C THR A 7 13.08 -5.66 -2.06
N ILE A 8 12.20 -4.68 -1.85
CA ILE A 8 10.79 -4.79 -2.19
C ILE A 8 10.18 -3.39 -2.37
N THR A 9 9.21 -3.29 -3.27
CA THR A 9 8.36 -2.11 -3.37
C THR A 9 6.90 -2.53 -3.43
N PHE A 10 6.06 -1.89 -2.62
CA PHE A 10 4.61 -1.94 -2.77
C PHE A 10 4.12 -0.59 -3.24
N GLU A 11 3.16 -0.59 -4.16
CA GLU A 11 2.45 0.60 -4.61
C GLU A 11 0.95 0.35 -4.60
N ALA A 12 0.19 1.36 -4.25
CA ALA A 12 -1.26 1.34 -4.37
C ALA A 12 -1.82 2.73 -4.65
N ARG A 13 -3.00 2.76 -5.27
CA ARG A 13 -3.81 3.97 -5.37
C ARG A 13 -5.14 3.75 -4.67
N PHE A 14 -5.45 4.62 -3.72
CA PHE A 14 -6.63 4.49 -2.88
C PHE A 14 -7.33 5.83 -2.65
N ASN A 15 -8.58 5.72 -2.23
CA ASN A 15 -9.39 6.82 -1.70
C ASN A 15 -10.09 6.33 -0.44
N ILE A 16 -9.92 7.01 0.69
CA ILE A 16 -10.62 6.73 1.95
C ILE A 16 -11.86 7.60 2.02
N GLU A 17 -13.02 7.01 2.23
CA GLU A 17 -14.30 7.71 2.42
C GLU A 17 -14.54 8.06 3.88
N SER A 18 -14.18 7.16 4.78
CA SER A 18 -14.27 7.37 6.22
C SER A 18 -13.10 6.76 6.97
N LEU A 19 -12.66 7.44 8.01
CA LEU A 19 -11.56 7.00 8.87
C LEU A 19 -12.06 6.03 9.93
N ASN A 20 -11.31 4.97 10.17
CA ASN A 20 -11.60 4.05 11.26
C ASN A 20 -11.37 4.70 12.62
N GLY A 21 -12.34 4.52 13.50
CA GLY A 21 -12.19 4.81 14.93
C GLY A 21 -11.46 3.70 15.68
N ASN A 22 -11.40 3.82 17.01
CA ASN A 22 -10.86 2.78 17.88
C ASN A 22 -11.94 1.79 18.32
N ASP A 23 -12.72 1.32 17.37
CA ASP A 23 -13.87 0.44 17.53
C ASP A 23 -13.65 -0.89 16.80
N ASN A 24 -14.38 -1.92 17.17
CA ASN A 24 -14.42 -3.22 16.50
C ASN A 24 -13.03 -3.82 16.20
N GLY A 25 -11.99 -3.45 16.97
CA GLY A 25 -10.61 -3.90 16.77
C GLY A 25 -9.89 -3.22 15.61
N ASN A 26 -10.44 -2.15 15.02
CA ASN A 26 -9.81 -1.39 13.94
C ASN A 26 -8.59 -0.58 14.40
N ALA A 27 -8.54 -0.20 15.70
CA ALA A 27 -7.41 0.53 16.28
C ALA A 27 -7.02 1.80 15.49
N ARG A 28 -7.99 2.48 14.87
CA ARG A 28 -7.82 3.67 14.00
C ARG A 28 -7.03 3.42 12.70
N ILE A 29 -6.74 2.17 12.37
CA ILE A 29 -5.95 1.79 11.22
C ILE A 29 -6.86 1.59 10.00
N ASN A 30 -6.47 2.18 8.88
CA ASN A 30 -7.00 1.88 7.56
C ASN A 30 -5.89 1.17 6.77
N THR A 31 -6.01 -0.13 6.56
CA THR A 31 -4.97 -0.91 5.86
C THR A 31 -4.98 -0.61 4.38
N VAL A 32 -3.81 -0.34 3.80
CA VAL A 32 -3.64 -0.20 2.36
C VAL A 32 -3.30 -1.56 1.75
N MET A 33 -2.13 -2.11 2.04
CA MET A 33 -1.72 -3.43 1.57
C MET A 33 -0.53 -3.98 2.36
N GLY A 34 -0.36 -5.28 2.33
CA GLY A 34 0.84 -5.92 2.90
C GLY A 34 0.56 -7.19 3.68
N ILE A 35 1.52 -7.59 4.50
CA ILE A 35 1.48 -8.76 5.37
C ILE A 35 1.40 -8.28 6.82
N GLU A 36 0.33 -8.66 7.51
CA GLU A 36 0.13 -8.28 8.91
C GLU A 36 1.33 -8.71 9.78
N LYS A 37 1.80 -7.80 10.63
CA LYS A 37 2.95 -7.98 11.53
C LYS A 37 4.30 -8.24 10.84
N LYS A 38 4.39 -8.12 9.53
CA LYS A 38 5.65 -8.34 8.78
C LYS A 38 6.07 -7.11 7.99
N PHE A 39 5.19 -6.64 7.13
CA PHE A 39 5.43 -5.47 6.28
C PHE A 39 4.09 -4.95 5.77
N LEU A 40 3.49 -4.04 6.53
CA LEU A 40 2.13 -3.54 6.31
C LEU A 40 2.12 -2.04 6.06
N LEU A 41 1.71 -1.64 4.87
CA LEU A 41 1.42 -0.25 4.51
C LEU A 41 0.00 0.09 4.95
N ARG A 42 -0.15 1.16 5.71
CA ARG A 42 -1.42 1.56 6.32
C ARG A 42 -1.53 3.07 6.47
N VAL A 43 -2.72 3.54 6.78
CA VAL A 43 -2.99 4.91 7.22
C VAL A 43 -3.43 4.87 8.68
N ASP A 44 -2.76 5.65 9.52
CA ASP A 44 -2.95 5.62 10.99
C ASP A 44 -2.70 7.02 11.59
N VAL A 45 -3.03 7.20 12.86
CA VAL A 45 -2.68 8.39 13.65
C VAL A 45 -1.19 8.43 13.98
N HIS A 46 -0.63 9.59 14.20
CA HIS A 46 0.70 9.70 14.80
C HIS A 46 0.77 9.02 16.17
N LYS A 47 1.89 8.38 16.46
CA LYS A 47 2.16 7.82 17.78
C LYS A 47 2.18 8.96 18.82
N GLY A 48 1.27 8.89 19.78
CA GLY A 48 1.14 9.91 20.85
C GLY A 48 0.40 11.17 20.40
N GLY A 49 -0.13 11.21 19.19
CA GLY A 49 -1.00 12.29 18.74
C GLY A 49 -2.33 12.32 19.49
N SER A 50 -2.76 13.51 19.91
CA SER A 50 -4.04 13.72 20.57
C SER A 50 -5.19 13.97 19.59
N ASN A 51 -4.88 14.19 18.31
CA ASN A 51 -5.86 14.49 17.28
C ASN A 51 -6.20 13.21 16.49
N ASP A 52 -7.34 12.61 16.80
CA ASP A 52 -7.85 11.41 16.14
C ASP A 52 -8.24 11.62 14.67
N GLU A 53 -8.34 12.86 14.22
CA GLU A 53 -8.71 13.20 12.85
C GLU A 53 -7.52 13.24 11.90
N GLU A 54 -6.30 13.35 12.41
CA GLU A 54 -5.11 13.39 11.56
C GLU A 54 -4.58 11.99 11.28
N ARG A 55 -4.41 11.69 10.02
CA ARG A 55 -3.92 10.39 9.53
C ARG A 55 -2.76 10.58 8.59
N PHE A 56 -1.80 9.69 8.70
CA PHE A 56 -0.57 9.71 7.90
C PHE A 56 -0.30 8.32 7.34
N LEU A 57 0.40 8.27 6.22
CA LEU A 57 0.88 7.00 5.68
C LEU A 57 1.93 6.42 6.64
N GLN A 58 1.79 5.15 6.98
CA GLN A 58 2.71 4.45 7.87
C GLN A 58 3.13 3.11 7.30
N LEU A 59 4.37 2.72 7.56
CA LEU A 59 4.83 1.33 7.50
C LEU A 59 4.89 0.76 8.91
N ALA A 60 4.23 -0.38 9.12
CA ALA A 60 4.44 -1.23 10.28
C ALA A 60 5.15 -2.51 9.84
N ALA A 61 6.32 -2.80 10.40
CA ALA A 61 7.17 -3.89 9.96
C ALA A 61 7.75 -4.68 11.14
N ASP A 62 8.46 -5.76 10.84
CA ASP A 62 9.00 -6.83 11.67
C ASP A 62 7.94 -7.86 12.15
N ASP A 63 8.40 -8.93 12.82
CA ASP A 63 7.56 -10.05 13.25
C ASP A 63 6.45 -9.68 14.25
N LYS A 64 6.48 -8.48 14.81
CA LYS A 64 5.50 -7.96 15.76
C LYS A 64 4.86 -6.65 15.31
N GLY A 65 5.24 -6.13 14.14
CA GLY A 65 4.87 -4.78 13.68
C GLY A 65 5.43 -3.70 14.61
N SER A 66 6.62 -3.93 15.20
CA SER A 66 7.21 -3.03 16.19
C SER A 66 8.04 -1.92 15.56
N ILE A 67 8.54 -2.11 14.34
CA ILE A 67 9.19 -1.04 13.59
C ILE A 67 8.10 -0.22 12.90
N ARG A 68 8.09 1.10 13.15
CA ARG A 68 7.09 1.99 12.58
C ARG A 68 7.72 3.25 12.02
N TYR A 69 7.50 3.47 10.74
CA TYR A 69 7.80 4.71 10.06
C TYR A 69 6.51 5.45 9.72
N GLU A 70 6.51 6.74 9.92
CA GLU A 70 5.40 7.64 9.63
C GLU A 70 5.84 8.67 8.60
N GLY A 71 5.00 8.91 7.60
CA GLY A 71 5.17 9.98 6.62
C GLY A 71 4.73 11.33 7.17
N SER A 72 4.94 12.37 6.38
CA SER A 72 4.64 13.78 6.75
C SER A 72 3.35 14.31 6.13
N THR A 73 2.84 13.66 5.07
CA THR A 73 1.63 14.12 4.39
C THR A 73 0.38 13.62 5.12
N LYS A 74 -0.48 14.57 5.49
CA LYS A 74 -1.81 14.27 6.05
C LYS A 74 -2.70 13.68 4.96
N ILE A 75 -3.26 12.50 5.24
CA ILE A 75 -4.22 11.81 4.38
C ILE A 75 -5.63 12.30 4.72
N GLU A 76 -6.30 12.88 3.76
CA GLU A 76 -7.67 13.39 3.88
C GLU A 76 -8.66 12.43 3.24
N THR A 77 -9.90 12.40 3.74
CA THR A 77 -10.98 11.61 3.15
C THR A 77 -11.43 12.18 1.80
N ASN A 78 -12.00 11.30 0.96
CA ASN A 78 -12.54 11.63 -0.36
C ASN A 78 -11.51 12.20 -1.35
N LYS A 79 -10.23 11.91 -1.13
CA LYS A 79 -9.14 12.22 -2.07
C LYS A 79 -8.44 10.94 -2.51
N TRP A 80 -8.02 10.90 -3.77
CA TRP A 80 -7.18 9.84 -4.29
C TRP A 80 -5.71 10.10 -3.97
N TYR A 81 -5.04 9.08 -3.50
CA TYR A 81 -3.60 9.10 -3.21
C TYR A 81 -2.91 7.92 -3.88
N ASP A 82 -1.82 8.21 -4.57
CA ASP A 82 -0.84 7.21 -4.98
C ASP A 82 0.19 7.06 -3.87
N VAL A 83 0.41 5.87 -3.38
CA VAL A 83 1.36 5.64 -2.30
C VAL A 83 2.32 4.52 -2.67
N ALA A 84 3.53 4.63 -2.14
CA ALA A 84 4.49 3.54 -2.23
C ALA A 84 5.29 3.40 -0.93
N VAL A 85 5.77 2.18 -0.69
CA VAL A 85 6.80 1.87 0.29
C VAL A 85 7.92 1.10 -0.40
N VAL A 86 9.16 1.51 -0.16
CA VAL A 86 10.37 0.84 -0.65
C VAL A 86 11.19 0.36 0.53
N LEU A 87 11.61 -0.92 0.49
CA LEU A 87 12.65 -1.48 1.33
C LEU A 87 13.89 -1.73 0.47
N ASP A 88 15.03 -1.26 0.93
CA ASP A 88 16.34 -1.51 0.33
C ASP A 88 17.37 -1.85 1.41
N ASN A 89 17.58 -3.14 1.65
CA ASN A 89 18.52 -3.62 2.66
C ASN A 89 19.99 -3.50 2.25
N SER A 90 20.29 -2.99 1.06
CA SER A 90 21.68 -2.59 0.71
C SER A 90 22.12 -1.31 1.41
N LYS A 91 21.15 -0.54 1.94
CA LYS A 91 21.34 0.68 2.72
C LYS A 91 21.35 0.38 4.22
N SER A 92 21.64 1.36 5.04
CA SER A 92 21.71 1.25 6.49
C SER A 92 20.76 2.22 7.19
N GLY A 93 20.40 1.90 8.42
CA GLY A 93 19.57 2.76 9.25
C GLY A 93 18.24 3.13 8.58
N SER A 94 17.84 4.37 8.73
CA SER A 94 16.57 4.89 8.19
C SER A 94 16.53 5.00 6.66
N GLU A 95 17.70 4.97 5.99
CA GLU A 95 17.74 5.03 4.53
C GLU A 95 17.21 3.77 3.84
N ARG A 96 17.08 2.67 4.60
CA ARG A 96 16.53 1.39 4.10
C ARG A 96 15.06 1.49 3.71
N ILE A 97 14.33 2.43 4.28
CA ILE A 97 12.90 2.62 4.04
C ILE A 97 12.64 3.97 3.40
N ALA A 98 11.78 3.96 2.39
CA ALA A 98 11.19 5.18 1.85
C ALA A 98 9.67 5.01 1.72
N LEU A 99 8.93 6.04 2.09
CA LEU A 99 7.50 6.18 1.80
C LEU A 99 7.31 7.29 0.77
N TYR A 100 6.27 7.15 -0.04
CA TYR A 100 5.93 8.15 -1.06
C TYR A 100 4.43 8.39 -1.06
N VAL A 101 4.06 9.64 -1.28
CA VAL A 101 2.68 10.06 -1.49
C VAL A 101 2.64 10.90 -2.78
N ASN A 102 1.79 10.50 -3.73
CA ASN A 102 1.64 11.14 -5.04
C ASN A 102 2.97 11.30 -5.80
N GLY A 103 3.83 10.27 -5.74
CA GLY A 103 5.13 10.26 -6.41
C GLY A 103 6.23 11.05 -5.71
N VAL A 104 5.94 11.68 -4.58
CA VAL A 104 6.89 12.48 -3.80
C VAL A 104 7.34 11.71 -2.58
N ARG A 105 8.66 11.67 -2.36
CA ARG A 105 9.25 11.03 -1.18
C ARG A 105 8.88 11.79 0.09
N GLU A 106 8.43 11.06 1.10
CA GLU A 106 8.05 11.60 2.40
C GLU A 106 9.27 11.86 3.31
N THR A 107 9.18 12.89 4.14
CA THR A 107 10.05 13.01 5.31
C THR A 107 9.56 12.02 6.36
N LEU A 108 10.40 11.07 6.75
CA LEU A 108 10.01 9.98 7.65
C LEU A 108 10.37 10.27 9.09
N GLN A 109 9.44 9.93 9.97
CA GLN A 109 9.69 9.83 11.41
C GLN A 109 9.68 8.32 11.80
N LEU A 110 10.77 7.85 12.42
CA LEU A 110 10.77 6.55 13.07
C LEU A 110 10.06 6.71 14.43
N SER A 111 8.84 6.22 14.52
CA SER A 111 8.03 6.35 15.73
C SER A 111 8.18 5.17 16.69
N ASN A 112 8.76 4.06 16.24
CA ASN A 112 9.05 2.90 17.06
C ASN A 112 10.08 1.96 16.41
N GLY A 113 10.81 1.21 17.25
CA GLY A 113 11.74 0.14 16.81
C GLY A 113 13.11 0.64 16.39
N THR A 114 13.92 -0.28 15.89
CA THR A 114 15.28 -0.05 15.37
C THR A 114 15.31 -0.41 13.89
N PRO A 115 15.72 0.51 13.00
CA PRO A 115 15.70 0.28 11.55
C PRO A 115 16.43 -0.99 11.11
N ASP A 116 17.58 -1.27 11.70
CA ASP A 116 18.44 -2.41 11.32
C ASP A 116 17.88 -3.77 11.78
N ASP A 117 16.83 -3.79 12.61
CA ASP A 117 16.12 -5.01 12.97
C ASP A 117 15.20 -5.51 11.84
N LEU A 118 14.86 -4.66 10.87
CA LEU A 118 14.08 -5.05 9.71
C LEU A 118 14.93 -5.92 8.79
N LYS A 119 14.60 -7.18 8.74
CA LYS A 119 15.29 -8.20 7.94
C LYS A 119 14.64 -8.34 6.56
N GLU A 120 14.95 -9.44 5.90
CA GLU A 120 14.36 -9.84 4.63
C GLU A 120 12.86 -10.12 4.77
N ILE A 121 12.12 -9.82 3.71
CA ILE A 121 10.68 -10.05 3.66
C ILE A 121 10.36 -11.32 2.89
N ASN A 122 9.43 -12.11 3.41
CA ASN A 122 8.89 -13.29 2.75
C ASN A 122 7.44 -13.03 2.31
N LEU A 123 7.18 -13.05 1.01
CA LEU A 123 5.83 -12.94 0.44
C LEU A 123 5.16 -14.32 0.33
N THR A 124 5.27 -15.14 1.36
CA THR A 124 4.73 -16.51 1.40
C THR A 124 3.61 -16.68 2.41
N SER A 125 3.27 -15.62 3.12
CA SER A 125 2.13 -15.55 4.03
C SER A 125 0.94 -14.88 3.35
N ASP A 126 -0.21 -14.89 4.01
CA ASP A 126 -1.39 -14.17 3.54
C ASP A 126 -1.07 -12.69 3.32
N PHE A 127 -1.28 -12.26 2.09
CA PHE A 127 -1.11 -10.89 1.68
C PHE A 127 -2.48 -10.23 1.56
N TYR A 128 -2.63 -9.07 2.15
CA TYR A 128 -3.90 -8.36 2.20
C TYR A 128 -3.85 -7.06 1.39
N ILE A 129 -4.98 -6.72 0.77
CA ILE A 129 -5.24 -5.43 0.16
C ILE A 129 -6.53 -4.91 0.80
N SER A 130 -6.52 -3.66 1.29
CA SER A 130 -7.68 -3.01 1.91
C SER A 130 -8.12 -3.56 3.27
N GLN A 131 -7.42 -4.54 3.83
CA GLN A 131 -7.72 -5.06 5.17
C GLN A 131 -6.49 -5.70 5.82
N SER A 132 -6.54 -5.99 7.12
CA SER A 132 -5.60 -6.90 7.78
C SER A 132 -6.30 -7.67 8.90
N ASP A 133 -6.02 -8.97 8.98
CA ASP A 133 -6.51 -9.87 10.05
C ASP A 133 -8.04 -9.79 10.26
N GLY A 134 -8.82 -9.72 9.16
CA GLY A 134 -10.29 -9.66 9.18
C GLY A 134 -10.87 -8.38 9.77
N LYS A 135 -10.08 -7.32 9.90
CA LYS A 135 -10.45 -5.99 10.43
C LYS A 135 -9.53 -4.92 9.87
N ARG A 136 -9.59 -3.70 10.39
CA ARG A 136 -8.78 -2.55 9.95
C ARG A 136 -8.98 -2.26 8.46
N TRP A 137 -10.24 -2.36 8.05
CA TRP A 137 -10.65 -2.16 6.66
C TRP A 137 -10.29 -0.76 6.18
N LEU A 138 -9.90 -0.65 4.92
CA LEU A 138 -9.92 0.63 4.24
C LEU A 138 -11.37 0.89 3.81
N ASN A 139 -12.05 1.80 4.50
CA ASN A 139 -13.38 2.23 4.13
C ASN A 139 -13.28 3.20 2.95
N GLY A 140 -13.40 2.68 1.74
CA GLY A 140 -13.19 3.47 0.53
C GLY A 140 -12.94 2.59 -0.69
N ALA A 141 -12.06 3.02 -1.58
CA ALA A 141 -11.75 2.34 -2.83
C ALA A 141 -10.25 2.18 -3.06
N ILE A 142 -9.87 1.13 -3.77
CA ILE A 142 -8.53 0.91 -4.32
C ILE A 142 -8.65 0.79 -5.83
N SER A 143 -7.82 1.53 -6.57
CA SER A 143 -7.78 1.53 -8.03
C SER A 143 -6.78 0.52 -8.57
N TYR A 144 -5.58 0.48 -7.99
CA TYR A 144 -4.57 -0.51 -8.29
C TYR A 144 -3.72 -0.89 -7.07
N ALA A 145 -3.09 -2.06 -7.13
CA ALA A 145 -2.05 -2.48 -6.21
C ALA A 145 -0.94 -3.23 -6.97
N ARG A 146 0.32 -2.98 -6.60
CA ARG A 146 1.51 -3.55 -7.26
C ARG A 146 2.53 -4.03 -6.27
N ILE A 147 3.23 -5.09 -6.63
CA ILE A 147 4.35 -5.63 -5.86
C ILE A 147 5.56 -5.78 -6.77
N TRP A 148 6.71 -5.29 -6.32
CA TRP A 148 8.00 -5.42 -6.98
C TRP A 148 9.00 -6.11 -6.05
N THR A 149 9.83 -6.97 -6.59
CA THR A 149 10.98 -7.55 -5.85
C THR A 149 12.23 -6.68 -5.95
N LYS A 150 12.08 -5.44 -6.38
CA LYS A 150 13.13 -4.42 -6.49
C LYS A 150 12.83 -3.23 -5.60
N ALA A 151 13.89 -2.57 -5.14
CA ALA A 151 13.80 -1.22 -4.61
C ALA A 151 13.72 -0.24 -5.79
N LEU A 152 12.55 0.31 -6.04
CA LEU A 152 12.36 1.32 -7.07
C LEU A 152 12.98 2.64 -6.64
N SER A 153 13.57 3.37 -7.60
CA SER A 153 14.14 4.70 -7.35
C SER A 153 13.05 5.77 -7.22
N ASP A 154 13.40 6.92 -6.63
CA ASP A 154 12.53 8.09 -6.53
C ASP A 154 11.97 8.50 -7.91
N GLN A 155 12.81 8.44 -8.95
CA GLN A 155 12.40 8.74 -10.31
C GLN A 155 11.36 7.73 -10.84
N GLN A 156 11.60 6.42 -10.65
CA GLN A 156 10.66 5.38 -11.09
C GLN A 156 9.30 5.51 -10.39
N ILE A 157 9.29 5.74 -9.07
CA ILE A 157 8.06 5.98 -8.30
C ILE A 157 7.33 7.22 -8.82
N SER A 158 8.05 8.33 -9.03
CA SER A 158 7.46 9.57 -9.54
C SER A 158 6.87 9.42 -10.95
N GLU A 159 7.59 8.74 -11.84
CA GLU A 159 7.16 8.54 -13.22
C GLU A 159 5.92 7.65 -13.37
N GLN A 160 5.69 6.71 -12.46
CA GLN A 160 4.57 5.76 -12.54
C GLN A 160 3.42 6.07 -11.57
N SER A 161 3.59 7.06 -10.70
CA SER A 161 2.52 7.55 -9.81
C SER A 161 1.33 8.08 -10.64
N GLY A 162 0.13 7.66 -10.28
CA GLY A 162 -1.10 8.03 -10.99
C GLY A 162 -1.24 7.43 -12.40
N LYS A 163 -0.47 6.40 -12.74
CA LYS A 163 -0.56 5.74 -14.05
C LYS A 163 -0.98 4.29 -13.92
N LEU A 164 -1.87 3.86 -14.79
CA LEU A 164 -2.17 2.44 -14.98
C LEU A 164 -1.05 1.80 -15.80
N LEU A 165 -0.45 0.76 -15.25
CA LEU A 165 0.55 -0.03 -15.95
C LEU A 165 -0.13 -1.29 -16.49
N SER A 166 -0.21 -1.43 -17.81
CA SER A 166 -0.82 -2.57 -18.50
C SER A 166 0.19 -3.67 -18.84
N GLU A 167 1.46 -3.42 -18.64
CA GLU A 167 2.55 -4.32 -19.00
C GLU A 167 3.28 -4.85 -17.78
N ASP A 168 3.88 -6.01 -17.97
CA ASP A 168 4.85 -6.58 -17.06
C ASP A 168 6.15 -5.77 -17.11
N LYS A 169 6.65 -5.34 -15.95
CA LYS A 169 7.91 -4.62 -15.83
C LYS A 169 8.93 -5.50 -15.11
N ASP A 170 10.20 -5.34 -15.43
CA ASP A 170 11.29 -6.09 -14.80
C ASP A 170 11.29 -5.90 -13.27
N GLY A 171 11.12 -7.00 -12.56
CA GLY A 171 11.00 -7.05 -11.09
C GLY A 171 9.57 -6.88 -10.55
N MET A 172 8.59 -6.57 -11.39
CA MET A 172 7.19 -6.59 -11.00
C MET A 172 6.71 -8.04 -10.88
N VAL A 173 6.10 -8.40 -9.77
CA VAL A 173 5.60 -9.77 -9.52
C VAL A 173 4.09 -9.81 -9.38
N ALA A 174 3.45 -8.69 -9.12
CA ALA A 174 2.00 -8.57 -9.16
C ALA A 174 1.58 -7.13 -9.55
N ASN A 175 0.51 -7.05 -10.34
CA ASN A 175 -0.12 -5.79 -10.76
C ASN A 175 -1.63 -6.03 -10.92
N TRP A 176 -2.41 -5.64 -9.91
CA TRP A 176 -3.86 -5.73 -9.95
C TRP A 176 -4.45 -4.38 -10.31
N LEU A 177 -5.27 -4.36 -11.35
CA LEU A 177 -6.10 -3.22 -11.71
C LEU A 177 -7.54 -3.55 -11.30
N PHE A 178 -8.12 -2.76 -10.41
CA PHE A 178 -9.47 -2.98 -9.91
C PHE A 178 -10.53 -2.18 -10.68
N ASN A 179 -10.24 -1.86 -11.95
CA ASN A 179 -11.07 -1.05 -12.83
C ASN A 179 -11.96 -1.85 -13.79
N ASN A 180 -11.79 -3.16 -13.87
CA ASN A 180 -12.45 -4.03 -14.86
C ASN A 180 -13.51 -4.96 -14.25
N GLY A 181 -13.87 -4.73 -13.00
CA GLY A 181 -14.89 -5.51 -12.33
C GLY A 181 -16.26 -4.84 -12.34
N ASN A 182 -17.21 -5.50 -11.72
CA ASN A 182 -18.53 -4.97 -11.36
C ASN A 182 -18.86 -5.39 -9.93
N GLY A 183 -19.99 -4.97 -9.38
CA GLY A 183 -20.36 -5.28 -8.00
C GLY A 183 -20.42 -6.77 -7.63
N ASN A 184 -20.34 -7.68 -8.60
CA ASN A 184 -20.32 -9.14 -8.41
C ASN A 184 -18.93 -9.75 -8.65
N THR A 185 -17.93 -8.97 -9.08
CA THR A 185 -16.57 -9.47 -9.33
C THR A 185 -15.90 -9.81 -8.01
N LYS A 186 -15.51 -11.07 -7.84
CA LYS A 186 -14.86 -11.57 -6.62
C LYS A 186 -13.38 -11.85 -6.80
N THR A 187 -12.91 -11.99 -8.04
CA THR A 187 -11.53 -12.36 -8.34
C THR A 187 -10.94 -11.38 -9.33
N PHE A 188 -9.75 -10.86 -9.03
CA PHE A 188 -8.97 -9.99 -9.89
C PHE A 188 -7.63 -10.66 -10.18
N VAL A 189 -7.34 -10.89 -11.46
CA VAL A 189 -6.08 -11.51 -11.90
C VAL A 189 -5.00 -10.44 -12.04
N SER A 190 -3.79 -10.77 -11.58
CA SER A 190 -2.63 -9.90 -11.77
C SER A 190 -2.23 -9.84 -13.25
N LEU A 191 -1.90 -8.65 -13.73
CA LEU A 191 -1.37 -8.42 -15.09
C LEU A 191 0.15 -8.66 -15.18
N ALA A 192 0.85 -8.83 -14.06
CA ALA A 192 2.25 -9.22 -14.08
C ALA A 192 2.38 -10.71 -14.42
N GLY A 193 3.46 -11.12 -15.11
CA GLY A 193 3.65 -12.44 -15.74
C GLY A 193 3.54 -13.69 -14.87
N LYS A 194 3.05 -13.56 -13.63
CA LYS A 194 2.66 -14.66 -12.75
C LYS A 194 1.21 -14.47 -12.36
N SER A 195 0.41 -15.52 -12.53
CA SER A 195 -1.01 -15.51 -12.19
C SER A 195 -1.20 -15.47 -10.67
N PHE A 196 -1.16 -14.27 -10.09
CA PHE A 196 -1.66 -14.03 -8.75
C PHE A 196 -3.10 -13.56 -8.83
N GLU A 197 -3.95 -14.15 -8.04
CA GLU A 197 -5.35 -13.78 -7.91
C GLU A 197 -5.55 -13.05 -6.58
N ALA A 198 -6.27 -11.94 -6.60
CA ALA A 198 -6.77 -11.27 -5.41
C ALA A 198 -8.25 -11.63 -5.25
N GLU A 199 -8.61 -12.24 -4.14
CA GLU A 199 -10.01 -12.50 -3.80
C GLU A 199 -10.61 -11.30 -3.06
N ALA A 200 -11.76 -10.90 -3.52
CA ALA A 200 -12.54 -9.86 -2.88
C ALA A 200 -13.53 -10.45 -1.89
N ALA A 201 -13.29 -10.24 -0.60
CA ALA A 201 -14.21 -10.56 0.46
C ALA A 201 -14.98 -9.29 0.88
N ASN A 202 -16.32 -9.40 0.97
CA ASN A 202 -17.19 -8.32 1.47
C ASN A 202 -17.13 -7.01 0.64
N ILE A 203 -17.03 -7.10 -0.68
CA ILE A 203 -17.19 -5.93 -1.53
C ILE A 203 -18.63 -5.43 -1.40
N VAL A 204 -18.78 -4.21 -0.93
CA VAL A 204 -20.03 -3.44 -1.07
C VAL A 204 -20.11 -2.99 -2.53
N SER A 205 -21.26 -3.16 -3.15
CA SER A 205 -21.53 -3.08 -4.59
C SER A 205 -21.43 -1.68 -5.22
N SER A 206 -20.62 -0.78 -4.71
CA SER A 206 -20.44 0.56 -5.29
C SER A 206 -19.04 0.75 -5.83
N TRP A 207 -18.95 1.04 -7.12
CA TRP A 207 -17.72 1.44 -7.78
C TRP A 207 -17.54 2.95 -7.66
N LYS A 208 -16.33 3.38 -7.28
CA LYS A 208 -15.97 4.78 -7.22
C LYS A 208 -15.18 5.14 -8.47
N THR A 209 -15.56 6.24 -9.12
CA THR A 209 -14.80 6.75 -10.26
C THR A 209 -13.42 7.23 -9.81
N ASP A 210 -12.38 6.72 -10.45
CA ASP A 210 -11.02 7.22 -10.31
C ASP A 210 -10.70 8.12 -11.51
N PRO A 211 -10.32 9.40 -11.31
CA PRO A 211 -10.03 10.33 -12.39
C PRO A 211 -8.95 9.86 -13.37
N ILE A 212 -8.01 9.00 -12.95
CA ILE A 212 -6.99 8.48 -13.89
C ILE A 212 -7.57 7.53 -14.94
N LEU A 213 -8.75 6.96 -14.70
CA LEU A 213 -9.43 6.08 -15.66
C LEU A 213 -10.08 6.87 -16.80
N GLU A 214 -10.44 8.13 -16.56
CA GLU A 214 -11.07 9.00 -17.54
C GLU A 214 -10.07 9.50 -18.60
N THR A 215 -8.77 9.53 -18.25
CA THR A 215 -7.70 9.99 -19.16
C THR A 215 -7.16 8.89 -20.08
N SER A 216 -7.57 7.64 -19.88
CA SER A 216 -7.10 6.47 -20.63
C SER A 216 -8.00 6.06 -21.80
N THR A 217 -9.02 6.84 -22.13
CA THR A 217 -9.81 6.61 -23.35
C THR A 217 -8.94 6.97 -24.58
N PRO A 218 -8.66 6.04 -25.50
CA PRO A 218 -7.95 6.37 -26.71
C PRO A 218 -8.81 7.40 -27.47
N THR A 219 -8.24 8.53 -27.79
CA THR A 219 -8.77 9.38 -28.87
C THR A 219 -8.68 8.57 -30.15
N GLU A 220 -9.82 8.25 -30.75
CA GLU A 220 -9.93 7.67 -32.11
C GLU A 220 -9.20 8.51 -33.15
#